data_1bf9f047756c2b524d56a02ca4279d05
#
_entry.id   1bf9f047756c2b524d56a02ca4279d05
#
_cell.length_a   1.000
_cell.length_b   1.000
_cell.length_c   1.000
_cell.angle_alpha   90.00
_cell.angle_beta   90.00
_cell.angle_gamma   90.00
#
_symmetry.space_group_name_H-M   'P 1'
#
loop_
_entity.id
_entity.type
_entity.pdbx_description
1 polymer ?
#
loop_
_entity_poly.entity_id
_entity_poly.type
_entity_poly.pdbx_seq_one_letter_code
_entity_poly.pdbx_strand_id
1 'polypeptide(L)'
;LNSNQEKKILKKNIQIVFQDPYGSLSPRMTIGEIVGEGLSVHFKLSKNEKEQKIDKVLSDVGIESTAKNKYPHEFSGGQRQRIAIARSLIMNPAFMILDEPTSALDRSIQIQVINLLKDIQKEYGLTYLFISHDLKVIRSMSDFIFVMKDGNIVESGISEKVFDEPKEEYTKKLLTAALRYASD
;
A
#
# COMPACT_ATOMS: atom_id res chain seq x y z
N LEU A 1 16.14 2.18 19.26
CA LEU A 1 15.01 1.36 19.73
C LEU A 1 15.55 0.20 20.56
N ASN A 2 15.71 0.41 21.86
CA ASN A 2 16.40 -0.55 22.74
C ASN A 2 15.46 -1.46 23.54
N SER A 3 14.14 -1.23 23.53
CA SER A 3 13.19 -2.05 24.27
C SER A 3 12.27 -2.87 23.34
N ASN A 4 11.89 -4.08 23.80
CA ASN A 4 10.91 -4.91 23.10
C ASN A 4 9.55 -4.20 22.95
N GLN A 5 9.23 -3.30 23.87
CA GLN A 5 7.98 -2.54 23.86
C GLN A 5 7.97 -1.48 22.75
N GLU A 6 9.07 -0.74 22.58
CA GLU A 6 9.23 0.23 21.48
C GLU A 6 9.14 -0.43 20.11
N LYS A 7 9.81 -1.58 19.93
CA LYS A 7 9.72 -2.38 18.69
C LYS A 7 8.29 -2.83 18.41
N LYS A 8 7.52 -3.19 19.44
CA LYS A 8 6.11 -3.61 19.29
C LYS A 8 5.22 -2.45 18.88
N ILE A 9 5.42 -1.26 19.45
CA ILE A 9 4.71 -0.03 19.09
C ILE A 9 5.03 0.35 17.65
N LEU A 10 6.30 0.32 17.26
CA LEU A 10 6.74 0.64 15.91
C LEU A 10 6.09 -0.31 14.87
N LYS A 11 6.16 -1.62 15.12
CA LYS A 11 5.54 -2.64 14.24
C LYS A 11 4.03 -2.49 14.09
N LYS A 12 3.35 -1.93 15.07
CA LYS A 12 1.93 -1.62 14.98
C LYS A 12 1.68 -0.38 14.13
N ASN A 13 2.46 0.68 14.33
CA ASN A 13 2.23 1.99 13.74
C ASN A 13 2.78 2.14 12.31
N ILE A 14 3.72 1.27 11.92
CA ILE A 14 4.28 1.23 10.56
C ILE A 14 3.94 -0.12 9.94
N GLN A 15 3.25 -0.09 8.82
CA GLN A 15 2.86 -1.28 8.06
C GLN A 15 3.42 -1.22 6.65
N ILE A 16 3.61 -2.39 6.04
CA ILE A 16 4.18 -2.51 4.69
C ILE A 16 3.25 -3.34 3.82
N VAL A 17 2.96 -2.85 2.63
CA VAL A 17 2.32 -3.59 1.54
C VAL A 17 3.39 -3.84 0.48
N PHE A 18 3.70 -5.10 0.23
CA PHE A 18 4.74 -5.51 -0.71
C PHE A 18 4.23 -5.58 -2.15
N GLN A 19 5.15 -5.52 -3.09
CA GLN A 19 4.93 -5.59 -4.54
C GLN A 19 4.19 -6.86 -4.98
N ASP A 20 4.52 -8.01 -4.38
CA ASP A 20 3.92 -9.30 -4.72
C ASP A 20 2.84 -9.70 -3.71
N PRO A 21 1.55 -9.54 -4.07
CA PRO A 21 0.47 -9.97 -3.21
C PRO A 21 0.35 -11.50 -3.10
N TYR A 22 0.89 -12.25 -4.08
CA TYR A 22 0.90 -13.72 -4.03
C TYR A 22 1.85 -14.24 -2.94
N GLY A 23 3.11 -13.78 -2.96
CA GLY A 23 4.10 -14.17 -1.98
C GLY A 23 3.82 -13.64 -0.58
N SER A 24 3.04 -12.57 -0.47
CA SER A 24 2.74 -11.93 0.81
C SER A 24 1.55 -12.55 1.57
N LEU A 25 0.67 -13.30 0.92
CA LEU A 25 -0.50 -13.95 1.52
C LEU A 25 -0.27 -15.45 1.65
N SER A 26 -0.37 -16.00 2.86
CA SER A 26 -0.22 -17.44 3.10
C SER A 26 -1.31 -18.21 2.34
N PRO A 27 -0.96 -19.15 1.43
CA PRO A 27 -1.96 -19.90 0.66
C PRO A 27 -2.74 -20.93 1.49
N ARG A 28 -2.28 -21.18 2.73
CA ARG A 28 -2.87 -22.17 3.65
C ARG A 28 -3.81 -21.56 4.69
N MET A 29 -3.93 -20.25 4.71
CA MET A 29 -4.78 -19.51 5.65
C MET A 29 -5.96 -18.90 4.91
N THR A 30 -7.10 -18.82 5.57
CA THR A 30 -8.25 -18.07 5.06
C THR A 30 -7.99 -16.57 5.09
N ILE A 31 -8.75 -15.81 4.33
CA ILE A 31 -8.62 -14.34 4.29
C ILE A 31 -8.83 -13.73 5.69
N GLY A 32 -9.81 -14.23 6.45
CA GLY A 32 -10.07 -13.78 7.82
C GLY A 32 -8.89 -14.04 8.76
N GLU A 33 -8.21 -15.18 8.61
CA GLU A 33 -7.01 -15.51 9.39
C GLU A 33 -5.84 -14.60 9.01
N ILE A 34 -5.60 -14.38 7.71
CA ILE A 34 -4.53 -13.52 7.20
C ILE A 34 -4.71 -12.08 7.67
N VAL A 35 -5.90 -11.51 7.46
CA VAL A 35 -6.21 -10.13 7.84
C VAL A 35 -6.18 -9.97 9.36
N GLY A 36 -6.72 -10.94 10.09
CA GLY A 36 -6.82 -10.89 11.56
C GLY A 36 -5.57 -11.33 12.33
N GLU A 37 -4.50 -11.77 11.65
CA GLU A 37 -3.28 -12.27 12.31
C GLU A 37 -2.66 -11.23 13.24
N GLY A 38 -2.44 -10.02 12.74
CA GLY A 38 -1.87 -8.91 13.50
C GLY A 38 -2.68 -8.54 14.75
N LEU A 39 -4.01 -8.62 14.68
CA LEU A 39 -4.87 -8.38 15.84
C LEU A 39 -4.59 -9.36 16.98
N SER A 40 -4.38 -10.63 16.66
CA SER A 40 -4.12 -11.67 17.67
C SER A 40 -2.80 -11.47 18.40
N VAL A 41 -1.80 -10.88 17.72
CA VAL A 41 -0.46 -10.64 18.28
C VAL A 41 -0.39 -9.34 19.09
N HIS A 42 -1.10 -8.31 18.66
CA HIS A 42 -0.93 -6.96 19.19
C HIS A 42 -2.06 -6.46 20.10
N PHE A 43 -3.23 -7.12 20.07
CA PHE A 43 -4.41 -6.68 20.81
C PHE A 43 -5.03 -7.83 21.61
N LYS A 44 -5.61 -7.47 22.76
CA LYS A 44 -6.43 -8.39 23.56
C LYS A 44 -7.90 -8.13 23.18
N LEU A 45 -8.41 -8.84 22.18
CA LEU A 45 -9.78 -8.71 21.69
C LEU A 45 -10.55 -10.00 21.91
N SER A 46 -11.84 -9.90 22.17
CA SER A 46 -12.77 -11.03 22.11
C SER A 46 -12.91 -11.51 20.66
N LYS A 47 -13.41 -12.71 20.46
CA LYS A 47 -13.65 -13.26 19.12
C LYS A 47 -14.59 -12.37 18.30
N ASN A 48 -15.65 -11.86 18.92
CA ASN A 48 -16.64 -11.00 18.26
C ASN A 48 -16.03 -9.65 17.83
N GLU A 49 -15.26 -9.01 18.71
CA GLU A 49 -14.57 -7.74 18.36
C GLU A 49 -13.57 -7.92 17.21
N LYS A 50 -12.86 -9.06 17.19
CA LYS A 50 -11.95 -9.39 16.11
C LYS A 50 -12.70 -9.57 14.80
N GLU A 51 -13.80 -10.32 14.78
CA GLU A 51 -14.63 -10.53 13.59
C GLU A 51 -15.21 -9.21 13.06
N GLN A 52 -15.74 -8.36 13.91
CA GLN A 52 -16.27 -7.03 13.51
C GLN A 52 -15.18 -6.16 12.86
N LYS A 53 -13.94 -6.16 13.39
CA LYS A 53 -12.83 -5.42 12.79
C LYS A 53 -12.43 -5.98 11.42
N ILE A 54 -12.42 -7.30 11.27
CA ILE A 54 -12.13 -7.95 10.00
C ILE A 54 -13.22 -7.61 8.97
N ASP A 55 -14.48 -7.73 9.34
CA ASP A 55 -15.60 -7.42 8.44
C ASP A 55 -15.57 -5.96 8.01
N LYS A 56 -15.30 -5.03 8.93
CA LYS A 56 -15.17 -3.61 8.61
C LYS A 56 -14.03 -3.36 7.61
N VAL A 57 -12.82 -3.81 7.90
CA VAL A 57 -11.67 -3.51 7.05
C VAL A 57 -11.76 -4.17 5.68
N LEU A 58 -12.39 -5.35 5.57
CA LEU A 58 -12.68 -5.98 4.27
C LEU A 58 -13.67 -5.13 3.45
N SER A 59 -14.73 -4.63 4.10
CA SER A 59 -15.67 -3.70 3.48
C SER A 59 -14.97 -2.41 3.00
N ASP A 60 -14.08 -1.84 3.82
CA ASP A 60 -13.34 -0.60 3.51
C ASP A 60 -12.44 -0.75 2.26
N VAL A 61 -11.94 -1.96 1.99
CA VAL A 61 -11.19 -2.25 0.77
C VAL A 61 -12.04 -2.80 -0.38
N GLY A 62 -13.37 -2.81 -0.23
CA GLY A 62 -14.31 -3.29 -1.26
C GLY A 62 -14.29 -4.80 -1.45
N ILE A 63 -14.06 -5.56 -0.38
CA ILE A 63 -14.16 -7.04 -0.34
C ILE A 63 -15.35 -7.40 0.55
N GLU A 64 -16.24 -8.26 0.04
CA GLU A 64 -17.39 -8.73 0.82
C GLU A 64 -16.96 -9.50 2.07
N SER A 65 -17.63 -9.30 3.19
CA SER A 65 -17.31 -9.97 4.46
C SER A 65 -17.43 -11.50 4.38
N THR A 66 -18.28 -12.03 3.49
CA THR A 66 -18.40 -13.47 3.19
C THR A 66 -17.08 -14.08 2.68
N ALA A 67 -16.21 -13.26 2.10
CA ALA A 67 -14.90 -13.65 1.59
C ALA A 67 -13.92 -14.10 2.69
N LYS A 68 -14.16 -13.77 3.96
CA LYS A 68 -13.26 -14.10 5.07
C LYS A 68 -12.99 -15.60 5.24
N ASN A 69 -13.90 -16.47 4.78
CA ASN A 69 -13.77 -17.91 4.86
C ASN A 69 -13.10 -18.56 3.63
N LYS A 70 -12.77 -17.76 2.62
CA LYS A 70 -12.12 -18.20 1.37
C LYS A 70 -10.60 -18.11 1.48
N TYR A 71 -9.91 -18.78 0.55
CA TYR A 71 -8.45 -18.79 0.46
C TYR A 71 -7.94 -17.82 -0.62
N PRO A 72 -6.67 -17.35 -0.54
CA PRO A 72 -6.12 -16.38 -1.50
C PRO A 72 -6.22 -16.81 -2.97
N HIS A 73 -6.13 -18.11 -3.27
CA HIS A 73 -6.19 -18.60 -4.65
C HIS A 73 -7.56 -18.44 -5.32
N GLU A 74 -8.62 -18.16 -4.55
CA GLU A 74 -9.98 -17.92 -5.05
C GLU A 74 -10.20 -16.46 -5.51
N PHE A 75 -9.17 -15.61 -5.40
CA PHE A 75 -9.26 -14.17 -5.70
C PHE A 75 -8.39 -13.76 -6.88
N SER A 76 -8.84 -12.75 -7.63
CA SER A 76 -8.05 -12.10 -8.68
C SER A 76 -6.83 -11.35 -8.09
N GLY A 77 -5.86 -10.98 -8.93
CA GLY A 77 -4.68 -10.21 -8.51
C GLY A 77 -5.05 -8.92 -7.79
N GLY A 78 -5.99 -8.14 -8.35
CA GLY A 78 -6.45 -6.90 -7.73
C GLY A 78 -7.19 -7.11 -6.41
N GLN A 79 -7.97 -8.17 -6.28
CA GLN A 79 -8.62 -8.52 -5.01
C GLN A 79 -7.60 -8.95 -3.96
N ARG A 80 -6.56 -9.71 -4.33
CA ARG A 80 -5.46 -10.06 -3.41
C ARG A 80 -4.70 -8.83 -2.95
N GLN A 81 -4.48 -7.86 -3.84
CA GLN A 81 -3.86 -6.58 -3.46
C GLN A 81 -4.71 -5.83 -2.43
N ARG A 82 -6.04 -5.76 -2.62
CA ARG A 82 -6.96 -5.17 -1.64
C ARG A 82 -6.92 -5.89 -0.29
N ILE A 83 -6.81 -7.23 -0.29
CA ILE A 83 -6.65 -8.04 0.92
C ILE A 83 -5.30 -7.75 1.62
N ALA A 84 -4.21 -7.59 0.87
CA ALA A 84 -2.91 -7.21 1.43
C ALA A 84 -2.95 -5.80 2.07
N ILE A 85 -3.68 -4.86 1.46
CA ILE A 85 -3.95 -3.53 2.03
C ILE A 85 -4.77 -3.68 3.32
N ALA A 86 -5.86 -4.47 3.32
CA ALA A 86 -6.70 -4.72 4.50
C ALA A 86 -5.90 -5.29 5.68
N ARG A 87 -4.99 -6.25 5.42
CA ARG A 87 -4.09 -6.83 6.42
C ARG A 87 -3.23 -5.77 7.12
N SER A 88 -2.76 -4.78 6.37
CA SER A 88 -1.97 -3.68 6.91
C SER A 88 -2.86 -2.65 7.62
N LEU A 89 -4.00 -2.32 7.03
CA LEU A 89 -4.93 -1.29 7.52
C LEU A 89 -5.59 -1.67 8.85
N ILE A 90 -5.88 -2.96 9.08
CA ILE A 90 -6.55 -3.44 10.30
C ILE A 90 -5.78 -3.11 11.58
N MET A 91 -4.47 -2.91 11.47
CA MET A 91 -3.60 -2.50 12.58
C MET A 91 -3.81 -1.05 12.99
N ASN A 92 -4.60 -0.28 12.21
CA ASN A 92 -4.77 1.16 12.36
C ASN A 92 -3.43 1.89 12.47
N PRO A 93 -2.56 1.76 11.44
CA PRO A 93 -1.23 2.34 11.46
C PRO A 93 -1.30 3.87 11.30
N ALA A 94 -0.24 4.58 11.69
CA ALA A 94 -0.06 5.99 11.35
C ALA A 94 0.67 6.15 9.99
N PHE A 95 1.45 5.14 9.60
CA PHE A 95 2.32 5.19 8.43
C PHE A 95 2.29 3.87 7.65
N MET A 96 2.11 3.94 6.33
CA MET A 96 2.16 2.77 5.47
C MET A 96 3.20 2.94 4.37
N ILE A 97 4.05 1.94 4.22
CA ILE A 97 4.99 1.80 3.09
C ILE A 97 4.28 0.96 2.03
N LEU A 98 4.15 1.52 0.83
CA LEU A 98 3.51 0.91 -0.32
C LEU A 98 4.59 0.68 -1.39
N ASP A 99 5.13 -0.54 -1.41
CA ASP A 99 6.23 -0.91 -2.31
C ASP A 99 5.68 -1.48 -3.61
N GLU A 100 5.67 -0.66 -4.66
CA GLU A 100 5.12 -0.97 -5.99
C GLU A 100 3.72 -1.64 -5.95
N PRO A 101 2.75 -1.11 -5.21
CA PRO A 101 1.51 -1.82 -4.87
C PRO A 101 0.60 -2.11 -6.06
N THR A 102 0.92 -1.60 -7.25
CA THR A 102 0.09 -1.75 -8.45
C THR A 102 0.86 -2.23 -9.68
N SER A 103 2.16 -2.53 -9.57
CA SER A 103 3.02 -2.86 -10.71
C SER A 103 2.63 -4.17 -11.42
N ALA A 104 2.05 -5.13 -10.69
CA ALA A 104 1.63 -6.43 -11.23
C ALA A 104 0.16 -6.44 -11.72
N LEU A 105 -0.52 -5.29 -11.76
CA LEU A 105 -1.94 -5.17 -12.10
C LEU A 105 -2.11 -4.55 -13.49
N ASP A 106 -3.18 -4.95 -14.19
CA ASP A 106 -3.59 -4.27 -15.41
C ASP A 106 -4.03 -2.82 -15.12
N ARG A 107 -4.04 -1.98 -16.17
CA ARG A 107 -4.26 -0.53 -16.04
C ARG A 107 -5.60 -0.18 -15.37
N SER A 108 -6.65 -0.92 -15.65
CA SER A 108 -7.98 -0.65 -15.12
C SER A 108 -8.06 -0.93 -13.62
N ILE A 109 -7.50 -2.04 -13.19
CA ILE A 109 -7.41 -2.44 -11.78
C ILE A 109 -6.43 -1.54 -11.02
N GLN A 110 -5.31 -1.14 -11.65
CA GLN A 110 -4.37 -0.17 -11.07
C GLN A 110 -5.08 1.11 -10.65
N ILE A 111 -5.89 1.70 -11.56
CA ILE A 111 -6.65 2.93 -11.27
C ILE A 111 -7.59 2.72 -10.07
N GLN A 112 -8.29 1.59 -10.01
CA GLN A 112 -9.18 1.28 -8.90
C GLN A 112 -8.45 1.17 -7.56
N VAL A 113 -7.27 0.53 -7.53
CA VAL A 113 -6.46 0.40 -6.30
C VAL A 113 -5.89 1.75 -5.88
N ILE A 114 -5.46 2.60 -6.82
CA ILE A 114 -4.98 3.96 -6.52
C ILE A 114 -6.09 4.83 -5.91
N ASN A 115 -7.29 4.79 -6.48
CA ASN A 115 -8.43 5.52 -5.92
C ASN A 115 -8.78 5.01 -4.52
N LEU A 116 -8.83 3.69 -4.33
CA LEU A 116 -9.02 3.09 -3.01
C LEU A 116 -7.98 3.59 -1.99
N LEU A 117 -6.69 3.63 -2.36
CA LEU A 117 -5.63 4.11 -1.47
C LEU A 117 -5.81 5.59 -1.09
N LYS A 118 -6.28 6.44 -2.03
CA LYS A 118 -6.62 7.85 -1.74
C LYS A 118 -7.77 7.97 -0.75
N ASP A 119 -8.82 7.19 -0.94
CA ASP A 119 -10.00 7.20 -0.06
C ASP A 119 -9.62 6.73 1.35
N ILE A 120 -8.86 5.64 1.47
CA ILE A 120 -8.32 5.13 2.73
C ILE A 120 -7.41 6.16 3.41
N GLN A 121 -6.51 6.81 2.66
CA GLN A 121 -5.61 7.84 3.19
C GLN A 121 -6.41 8.96 3.86
N LYS A 122 -7.45 9.43 3.19
CA LYS A 122 -8.32 10.50 3.69
C LYS A 122 -9.15 10.06 4.88
N GLU A 123 -9.76 8.87 4.81
CA GLU A 123 -10.63 8.35 5.87
C GLU A 123 -9.87 8.07 7.17
N TYR A 124 -8.68 7.47 7.05
CA TYR A 124 -7.87 7.04 8.20
C TYR A 124 -6.78 8.03 8.60
N GLY A 125 -6.60 9.14 7.87
CA GLY A 125 -5.56 10.13 8.15
C GLY A 125 -4.13 9.57 8.02
N LEU A 126 -3.90 8.69 7.03
CA LEU A 126 -2.64 7.97 6.88
C LEU A 126 -1.57 8.80 6.18
N THR A 127 -0.33 8.58 6.58
CA THR A 127 0.85 9.00 5.81
C THR A 127 1.38 7.82 5.01
N TYR A 128 1.64 8.03 3.71
CA TYR A 128 2.21 7.01 2.82
C TYR A 128 3.66 7.33 2.45
N LEU A 129 4.49 6.30 2.44
CA LEU A 129 5.69 6.24 1.61
C LEU A 129 5.35 5.37 0.41
N PHE A 130 5.11 5.99 -0.74
CA PHE A 130 4.70 5.31 -1.97
C PHE A 130 5.92 5.14 -2.89
N ILE A 131 6.29 3.90 -3.19
CA ILE A 131 7.40 3.56 -4.09
C ILE A 131 6.80 3.06 -5.39
N SER A 132 7.19 3.67 -6.52
CA SER A 132 6.74 3.25 -7.84
C SER A 132 7.69 3.76 -8.93
N HIS A 133 7.71 3.08 -10.06
CA HIS A 133 8.34 3.54 -11.29
C HIS A 133 7.33 4.18 -12.27
N ASP A 134 6.03 4.12 -11.98
CA ASP A 134 4.98 4.80 -12.78
C ASP A 134 4.84 6.25 -12.36
N LEU A 135 5.43 7.15 -13.17
CA LEU A 135 5.44 8.58 -12.89
C LEU A 135 4.03 9.23 -12.89
N LYS A 136 3.06 8.67 -13.63
CA LYS A 136 1.68 9.15 -13.60
C LYS A 136 1.03 8.85 -12.24
N VAL A 137 1.30 7.68 -11.69
CA VAL A 137 0.84 7.30 -10.35
C VAL A 137 1.50 8.18 -9.30
N ILE A 138 2.83 8.33 -9.34
CA ILE A 138 3.57 9.20 -8.41
C ILE A 138 3.00 10.62 -8.43
N ARG A 139 2.83 11.24 -9.61
CA ARG A 139 2.27 12.59 -9.73
C ARG A 139 0.87 12.71 -9.11
N SER A 140 0.07 11.65 -9.19
CA SER A 140 -1.31 11.65 -8.69
C SER A 140 -1.44 11.38 -7.19
N MET A 141 -0.40 10.81 -6.57
CA MET A 141 -0.43 10.32 -5.19
C MET A 141 0.42 11.15 -4.21
N SER A 142 1.45 11.84 -4.72
CA SER A 142 2.50 12.36 -3.86
C SER A 142 2.44 13.87 -3.71
N ASP A 143 2.53 14.36 -2.47
CA ASP A 143 2.75 15.78 -2.15
C ASP A 143 4.24 16.13 -2.23
N PHE A 144 5.12 15.18 -1.89
CA PHE A 144 6.57 15.33 -1.86
C PHE A 144 7.25 14.11 -2.50
N ILE A 145 8.32 14.32 -3.26
CA ILE A 145 9.02 13.28 -4.03
C ILE A 145 10.49 13.22 -3.65
N PHE A 146 11.00 12.00 -3.61
CA PHE A 146 12.42 11.67 -3.61
C PHE A 146 12.75 10.91 -4.90
N VAL A 147 13.65 11.45 -5.72
CA VAL A 147 14.18 10.76 -6.90
C VAL A 147 15.46 10.03 -6.51
N MET A 148 15.46 8.71 -6.71
CA MET A 148 16.58 7.85 -6.35
C MET A 148 17.33 7.36 -7.60
N LYS A 149 18.65 7.33 -7.52
CA LYS A 149 19.54 6.72 -8.51
C LYS A 149 20.71 6.07 -7.80
N ASP A 150 21.03 4.82 -8.16
CA ASP A 150 22.17 4.07 -7.64
C ASP A 150 22.25 4.09 -6.09
N GLY A 151 21.08 3.96 -5.43
CA GLY A 151 20.97 3.96 -3.96
C GLY A 151 21.05 5.33 -3.30
N ASN A 152 21.20 6.43 -4.07
CA ASN A 152 21.29 7.80 -3.56
C ASN A 152 20.05 8.61 -3.94
N ILE A 153 19.64 9.54 -3.06
CA ILE A 153 18.65 10.56 -3.40
C ILE A 153 19.37 11.64 -4.21
N VAL A 154 19.00 11.78 -5.49
CA VAL A 154 19.60 12.77 -6.40
C VAL A 154 18.80 14.07 -6.44
N GLU A 155 17.47 13.99 -6.26
CA GLU A 155 16.60 15.16 -6.20
C GLU A 155 15.46 14.92 -5.22
N SER A 156 14.98 15.97 -4.55
CA SER A 156 13.79 15.90 -3.70
C SER A 156 13.07 17.23 -3.66
N GLY A 157 11.77 17.21 -3.48
CA GLY A 157 10.96 18.44 -3.40
C GLY A 157 9.46 18.19 -3.45
N ILE A 158 8.71 19.28 -3.43
CA ILE A 158 7.26 19.27 -3.67
C ILE A 158 7.00 18.68 -5.06
N SER A 159 6.02 17.77 -5.14
CA SER A 159 5.70 16.99 -6.34
C SER A 159 5.60 17.88 -7.59
N GLU A 160 4.77 18.90 -7.57
CA GLU A 160 4.59 19.82 -8.71
C GLU A 160 5.92 20.42 -9.17
N LYS A 161 6.78 20.88 -8.24
CA LYS A 161 8.07 21.51 -8.59
C LYS A 161 9.04 20.53 -9.24
N VAL A 162 9.11 19.30 -8.73
CA VAL A 162 10.01 18.27 -9.28
C VAL A 162 9.54 17.84 -10.67
N PHE A 163 8.23 17.76 -10.91
CA PHE A 163 7.68 17.41 -12.22
C PHE A 163 7.80 18.53 -13.25
N ASP A 164 7.53 19.77 -12.86
CA ASP A 164 7.41 20.89 -13.80
C ASP A 164 8.76 21.60 -14.01
N GLU A 165 9.62 21.63 -12.98
CA GLU A 165 10.93 22.30 -12.98
C GLU A 165 12.03 21.40 -12.42
N PRO A 166 12.30 20.21 -13.01
CA PRO A 166 13.34 19.31 -12.54
C PRO A 166 14.72 19.97 -12.67
N LYS A 167 15.53 19.86 -11.63
CA LYS A 167 16.87 20.44 -11.59
C LYS A 167 17.93 19.47 -12.08
N GLU A 168 17.85 18.24 -11.64
CA GLU A 168 18.82 17.21 -11.92
C GLU A 168 18.65 16.61 -13.31
N GLU A 169 19.77 16.42 -14.03
CA GLU A 169 19.78 15.84 -15.38
C GLU A 169 19.16 14.44 -15.45
N TYR A 170 19.33 13.67 -14.39
CA TYR A 170 18.71 12.33 -14.30
C TYR A 170 17.19 12.44 -14.24
N THR A 171 16.66 13.33 -13.42
CA THR A 171 15.20 13.58 -13.28
C THR A 171 14.62 14.04 -14.61
N LYS A 172 15.28 14.99 -15.30
CA LYS A 172 14.86 15.46 -16.63
C LYS A 172 14.75 14.33 -17.65
N LYS A 173 15.77 13.47 -17.71
CA LYS A 173 15.78 12.30 -18.60
C LYS A 173 14.67 11.31 -18.27
N LEU A 174 14.44 11.05 -16.99
CA LEU A 174 13.40 10.14 -16.51
C LEU A 174 12.00 10.64 -16.89
N LEU A 175 11.72 11.92 -16.66
CA LEU A 175 10.45 12.56 -17.03
C LEU A 175 10.24 12.61 -18.54
N THR A 176 11.28 12.95 -19.31
CA THR A 176 11.21 12.98 -20.78
C THR A 176 10.93 11.59 -21.36
N ALA A 177 11.55 10.55 -20.83
CA ALA A 177 11.29 9.18 -21.26
C ALA A 177 9.82 8.79 -21.02
N ALA A 178 9.28 9.08 -19.84
CA ALA A 178 7.90 8.77 -19.51
C ALA A 178 6.85 9.52 -20.37
N LEU A 179 7.15 10.75 -20.78
CA LEU A 179 6.27 11.52 -21.66
C LEU A 179 6.24 10.96 -23.08
N ARG A 180 7.36 10.44 -23.60
CA ARG A 180 7.42 9.81 -24.93
C ARG A 180 6.61 8.53 -25.02
N TYR A 181 6.61 7.69 -23.97
CA TYR A 181 5.77 6.47 -23.90
C TYR A 181 4.28 6.74 -23.66
N ALA A 182 3.88 7.98 -23.39
CA ALA A 182 2.48 8.36 -23.19
C ALA A 182 1.79 8.87 -24.47
N SER A 183 2.53 9.01 -25.58
CA SER A 183 2.07 9.56 -26.87
C SER A 183 1.78 8.46 -27.89
N ASP A 184 2.10 7.19 -27.58
CA ASP A 184 1.77 5.99 -28.34
C ASP A 184 0.62 5.20 -27.64
#